data_165135c144b5bc80de0676e65650700e
#
_entry.id   165135c144b5bc80de0676e65650700e
#
_cell.length_a   1.000
_cell.length_b   1.000
_cell.length_c   1.000
_cell.angle_alpha   90.00
_cell.angle_beta   90.00
_cell.angle_gamma   90.00
#
_symmetry.space_group_name_H-M   'P 1'
#
loop_
_entity.id
_entity.type
_entity.pdbx_description
1 polymer ?
#
loop_
_entity_poly.entity_id
_entity_poly.type
_entity_poly.pdbx_seq_one_letter_code
_entity_poly.pdbx_strand_id
1 'polypeptide(L)'
;MNDSDFNPRKRHVVFQKLNITPSSMPIISLIASIKNVRANGLDLSPDYQRGYIWSNEYKDQLILSIILNYPIGNIVINNLDQPNQRNARQELVDGKQRLTTIFRFMEVGNVGQWLDSYDDWFQLSKKTSDQAKEIINRIVGDSDPDGLARMHRAKRLAFSDLPSSIQMNFNTYNIPVYTMQAADPAQIRNYFKVLQNQEKLRAGEIINALPDNPMSMYFDRIPAEAFLTRTG
;
A
#
# COMPACT_ATOMS: atom_id res chain seq x y z
N MET A 1 -54.48 22.32 -13.69
CA MET A 1 -53.37 22.44 -12.76
C MET A 1 -52.31 21.43 -13.17
N ASN A 2 -51.25 21.89 -13.81
CA ASN A 2 -50.23 21.06 -14.45
C ASN A 2 -49.18 20.62 -13.43
N ASP A 3 -49.11 19.32 -13.19
CA ASP A 3 -48.00 18.68 -12.52
C ASP A 3 -46.83 18.46 -13.51
N SER A 4 -46.00 19.45 -13.71
CA SER A 4 -44.81 19.32 -14.54
C SER A 4 -43.68 20.21 -14.09
N ASP A 5 -43.20 20.06 -12.87
CA ASP A 5 -41.93 20.72 -12.48
C ASP A 5 -41.19 19.99 -11.36
N PHE A 6 -41.10 18.65 -11.47
CA PHE A 6 -40.12 17.93 -10.69
C PHE A 6 -38.84 17.76 -11.53
N ASN A 7 -38.07 18.82 -11.61
CA ASN A 7 -36.71 18.76 -12.16
C ASN A 7 -35.73 18.38 -11.04
N PRO A 8 -35.26 17.13 -10.99
CA PRO A 8 -34.22 16.75 -10.04
C PRO A 8 -32.96 17.50 -10.46
N ARG A 9 -32.71 18.64 -9.82
CA ARG A 9 -31.52 19.44 -10.02
C ARG A 9 -30.31 18.53 -10.06
N LYS A 10 -29.72 18.39 -11.24
CA LYS A 10 -28.36 17.84 -11.39
C LYS A 10 -27.48 18.62 -10.42
N ARG A 11 -27.17 18.02 -9.28
CA ARG A 11 -26.15 18.56 -8.39
C ARG A 11 -24.86 18.57 -9.20
N HIS A 12 -24.51 19.72 -9.72
CA HIS A 12 -23.18 19.93 -10.26
C HIS A 12 -22.20 19.60 -9.12
N VAL A 13 -21.51 18.50 -9.25
CA VAL A 13 -20.42 18.16 -8.35
C VAL A 13 -19.35 19.22 -8.62
N VAL A 14 -19.29 20.23 -7.77
CA VAL A 14 -18.21 21.22 -7.82
C VAL A 14 -16.96 20.48 -7.38
N PHE A 15 -16.09 20.15 -8.33
CA PHE A 15 -14.77 19.60 -8.04
C PHE A 15 -13.93 20.72 -7.43
N GLN A 16 -13.82 20.74 -6.12
CA GLN A 16 -12.90 21.62 -5.43
C GLN A 16 -11.47 21.07 -5.59
N LYS A 17 -10.52 21.96 -5.89
CA LYS A 17 -9.11 21.60 -5.99
C LYS A 17 -8.60 21.12 -4.64
N LEU A 18 -8.03 19.90 -4.59
CA LEU A 18 -7.34 19.39 -3.42
C LEU A 18 -5.95 20.02 -3.32
N ASN A 19 -5.57 20.43 -2.12
CA ASN A 19 -4.19 20.81 -1.83
C ASN A 19 -3.45 19.58 -1.36
N ILE A 20 -2.56 19.03 -2.22
CA ILE A 20 -1.83 17.80 -1.96
C ILE A 20 -0.33 18.08 -2.04
N THR A 21 0.40 17.68 -1.01
CA THR A 21 1.86 17.78 -0.94
C THR A 21 2.48 16.38 -0.97
N PRO A 22 3.37 16.08 -1.93
CA PRO A 22 4.12 14.84 -1.95
C PRO A 22 5.29 14.88 -0.97
N SER A 23 5.55 13.77 -0.31
CA SER A 23 6.68 13.55 0.57
C SER A 23 7.05 12.07 0.63
N SER A 24 8.00 11.68 1.46
CA SER A 24 8.25 10.29 1.79
C SER A 24 8.52 10.15 3.29
N MET A 25 8.14 9.01 3.86
CA MET A 25 8.36 8.70 5.26
C MET A 25 8.94 7.30 5.43
N PRO A 26 10.01 7.13 6.24
CA PRO A 26 10.44 5.80 6.63
C PRO A 26 9.40 5.13 7.53
N ILE A 27 9.31 3.80 7.45
CA ILE A 27 8.34 3.00 8.22
C ILE A 27 8.43 3.29 9.71
N ILE A 28 9.65 3.43 10.26
CA ILE A 28 9.85 3.73 11.67
C ILE A 28 9.20 5.07 12.10
N SER A 29 9.22 6.08 11.23
CA SER A 29 8.56 7.37 11.50
C SER A 29 7.04 7.25 11.47
N LEU A 30 6.49 6.44 10.57
CA LEU A 30 5.06 6.13 10.54
C LEU A 30 4.62 5.41 11.81
N ILE A 31 5.39 4.42 12.28
CA ILE A 31 5.15 3.73 13.54
C ILE A 31 5.15 4.73 14.72
N ALA A 32 6.13 5.64 14.77
CA ALA A 32 6.20 6.66 15.81
C ALA A 32 4.98 7.62 15.79
N SER A 33 4.54 8.04 14.60
CA SER A 33 3.36 8.91 14.44
C SER A 33 2.08 8.26 14.95
N ILE A 34 1.94 6.94 14.76
CA ILE A 34 0.76 6.19 15.22
C ILE A 34 0.79 5.99 16.73
N LYS A 35 1.95 5.69 17.31
CA LYS A 35 2.10 5.51 18.77
C LYS A 35 1.83 6.78 19.56
N ASN A 36 2.03 7.95 18.96
CA ASN A 36 1.88 9.26 19.58
C ASN A 36 0.53 9.94 19.28
N VAL A 37 -0.56 9.20 19.22
CA VAL A 37 -1.92 9.73 18.89
C VAL A 37 -2.29 10.98 19.69
N ARG A 38 -1.81 11.12 20.93
CA ARG A 38 -2.11 12.27 21.80
C ARG A 38 -1.40 13.58 21.41
N ALA A 39 -0.40 13.53 20.52
CA ALA A 39 0.45 14.69 20.20
C ALA A 39 0.58 14.95 18.70
N ASN A 40 -0.47 14.89 17.92
CA ASN A 40 -0.54 14.98 16.45
C ASN A 40 -0.48 13.62 15.74
N GLY A 41 -0.95 12.55 16.36
CA GLY A 41 -0.90 11.21 15.83
C GLY A 41 -1.77 10.98 14.59
N LEU A 42 -1.43 9.92 13.86
CA LEU A 42 -2.14 9.45 12.68
C LEU A 42 -3.24 8.46 13.08
N ASP A 43 -4.51 8.78 12.78
CA ASP A 43 -5.62 7.84 12.88
C ASP A 43 -5.64 6.92 11.64
N LEU A 44 -5.48 5.63 11.86
CA LEU A 44 -5.48 4.61 10.80
C LEU A 44 -6.86 4.03 10.50
N SER A 45 -7.86 4.35 11.28
CA SER A 45 -9.21 3.79 11.17
C SER A 45 -10.28 4.85 11.22
N PRO A 46 -10.23 5.88 10.33
CA PRO A 46 -11.37 6.77 10.21
C PRO A 46 -12.61 5.98 9.79
N ASP A 47 -13.80 6.45 10.15
CA ASP A 47 -15.08 5.73 10.02
C ASP A 47 -15.45 5.29 8.59
N TYR A 48 -14.82 5.88 7.58
CA TYR A 48 -15.04 5.54 6.16
C TYR A 48 -14.13 4.41 5.64
N GLN A 49 -13.24 3.86 6.45
CA GLN A 49 -12.30 2.81 6.04
C GLN A 49 -12.88 1.41 6.21
N ARG A 50 -12.59 0.54 5.23
CA ARG A 50 -12.98 -0.88 5.29
C ARG A 50 -12.07 -1.65 6.26
N GLY A 51 -12.58 -2.80 6.75
CA GLY A 51 -11.79 -3.77 7.51
C GLY A 51 -10.60 -4.33 6.71
N TYR A 52 -9.74 -5.09 7.37
CA TYR A 52 -8.58 -5.72 6.74
C TYR A 52 -9.01 -6.98 5.96
N ILE A 53 -8.76 -7.00 4.64
CA ILE A 53 -9.28 -8.02 3.71
C ILE A 53 -8.23 -8.67 2.81
N TRP A 54 -6.95 -8.29 2.93
CA TRP A 54 -5.91 -8.81 2.04
C TRP A 54 -5.69 -10.32 2.22
N SER A 55 -5.60 -11.04 1.08
CA SER A 55 -5.22 -12.45 1.07
C SER A 55 -3.75 -12.65 1.49
N ASN A 56 -3.38 -13.87 1.83
CA ASN A 56 -2.01 -14.18 2.21
C ASN A 56 -1.02 -13.92 1.08
N GLU A 57 -1.42 -14.12 -0.18
CA GLU A 57 -0.59 -13.84 -1.34
C GLU A 57 -0.23 -12.36 -1.45
N TYR A 58 -1.21 -11.46 -1.26
CA TYR A 58 -0.96 -10.01 -1.28
C TYR A 58 -0.06 -9.57 -0.13
N LYS A 59 -0.25 -10.15 1.07
CA LYS A 59 0.62 -9.89 2.22
C LYS A 59 2.06 -10.29 1.93
N ASP A 60 2.25 -11.52 1.47
CA ASP A 60 3.55 -12.08 1.14
C ASP A 60 4.27 -11.25 0.07
N GLN A 61 3.58 -10.89 -0.99
CA GLN A 61 4.13 -10.07 -2.08
C GLN A 61 4.55 -8.68 -1.60
N LEU A 62 3.77 -8.04 -0.73
CA LEU A 62 4.14 -6.76 -0.15
C LEU A 62 5.45 -6.85 0.63
N ILE A 63 5.58 -7.84 1.51
CA ILE A 63 6.78 -8.02 2.34
C ILE A 63 8.00 -8.35 1.47
N LEU A 64 7.83 -9.21 0.47
CA LEU A 64 8.89 -9.52 -0.48
C LEU A 64 9.34 -8.28 -1.28
N SER A 65 8.39 -7.42 -1.66
CA SER A 65 8.70 -6.16 -2.34
C SER A 65 9.56 -5.23 -1.47
N ILE A 66 9.31 -5.17 -0.16
CA ILE A 66 10.12 -4.37 0.76
C ILE A 66 11.53 -4.97 0.89
N ILE A 67 11.67 -6.31 0.99
CA ILE A 67 12.97 -6.99 1.03
C ILE A 67 13.80 -6.66 -0.22
N LEU A 68 13.13 -6.62 -1.38
CA LEU A 68 13.74 -6.30 -2.67
C LEU A 68 13.91 -4.79 -2.93
N ASN A 69 13.46 -3.95 -2.00
CA ASN A 69 13.42 -2.49 -2.16
C ASN A 69 12.59 -2.03 -3.38
N TYR A 70 11.54 -2.78 -3.75
CA TYR A 70 10.61 -2.42 -4.82
C TYR A 70 9.56 -1.43 -4.33
N PRO A 71 9.05 -0.55 -5.19
CA PRO A 71 7.97 0.37 -4.85
C PRO A 71 6.70 -0.39 -4.44
N ILE A 72 6.14 -0.07 -3.27
CA ILE A 72 4.91 -0.69 -2.74
C ILE A 72 3.66 0.18 -2.90
N GLY A 73 3.77 1.26 -3.66
CA GLY A 73 2.73 2.28 -3.79
C GLY A 73 2.78 3.30 -2.65
N ASN A 74 1.95 4.33 -2.77
CA ASN A 74 1.88 5.45 -1.84
C ASN A 74 0.82 5.24 -0.76
N ILE A 75 0.93 6.01 0.32
CA ILE A 75 -0.16 6.24 1.27
C ILE A 75 -0.68 7.67 1.13
N VAL A 76 -1.92 7.89 1.54
CA VAL A 76 -2.54 9.23 1.53
C VAL A 76 -3.02 9.57 2.93
N ILE A 77 -2.60 10.71 3.41
CA ILE A 77 -2.91 11.24 4.74
C ILE A 77 -3.67 12.56 4.57
N ASN A 78 -4.68 12.79 5.39
CA ASN A 78 -5.36 14.08 5.49
C ASN A 78 -4.98 14.76 6.81
N ASN A 79 -4.41 15.95 6.74
CA ASN A 79 -4.22 16.81 7.91
C ASN A 79 -5.56 17.48 8.25
N LEU A 80 -5.96 17.42 9.49
CA LEU A 80 -7.21 17.98 9.99
C LEU A 80 -6.97 19.36 10.62
N ASP A 81 -7.86 20.32 10.37
CA ASP A 81 -7.82 21.62 11.03
C ASP A 81 -8.05 21.52 12.53
N GLN A 82 -8.91 20.57 12.94
CA GLN A 82 -9.20 20.25 14.33
C GLN A 82 -9.00 18.74 14.57
N PRO A 83 -8.60 18.34 15.78
CA PRO A 83 -8.51 16.93 16.13
C PRO A 83 -9.86 16.21 15.93
N ASN A 84 -9.80 14.97 15.42
CA ASN A 84 -10.98 14.12 15.31
C ASN A 84 -11.43 13.56 16.67
N GLN A 85 -12.48 12.73 16.69
CA GLN A 85 -13.02 12.10 17.90
C GLN A 85 -11.99 11.25 18.66
N ARG A 86 -10.94 10.77 17.99
CA ARG A 86 -9.83 10.03 18.59
C ARG A 86 -8.66 10.93 18.99
N ASN A 87 -8.85 12.22 18.96
CA ASN A 87 -7.84 13.25 19.25
C ASN A 87 -6.62 13.19 18.30
N ALA A 88 -6.80 12.67 17.10
CA ALA A 88 -5.79 12.66 16.06
C ALA A 88 -5.90 13.89 15.16
N ARG A 89 -4.77 14.44 14.74
CA ARG A 89 -4.73 15.57 13.79
C ARG A 89 -4.48 15.12 12.35
N GLN A 90 -4.26 13.85 12.15
CA GLN A 90 -4.06 13.25 10.84
C GLN A 90 -4.94 12.01 10.70
N GLU A 91 -5.47 11.79 9.51
CA GLU A 91 -6.25 10.60 9.14
C GLU A 91 -5.61 9.91 7.96
N LEU A 92 -5.53 8.58 8.02
CA LEU A 92 -5.13 7.79 6.87
C LEU A 92 -6.30 7.69 5.89
N VAL A 93 -6.15 8.27 4.71
CA VAL A 93 -7.17 8.22 3.65
C VAL A 93 -7.01 6.96 2.81
N ASP A 94 -5.79 6.63 2.38
CA ASP A 94 -5.49 5.39 1.65
C ASP A 94 -4.21 4.75 2.15
N GLY A 95 -4.10 3.42 1.96
CA GLY A 95 -2.93 2.62 2.34
C GLY A 95 -3.10 1.80 3.62
N LYS A 96 -4.31 1.74 4.22
CA LYS A 96 -4.58 0.98 5.45
C LYS A 96 -4.12 -0.48 5.34
N GLN A 97 -4.45 -1.17 4.25
CA GLN A 97 -4.09 -2.57 4.06
C GLN A 97 -2.57 -2.76 4.07
N ARG A 98 -1.84 -1.86 3.37
CA ARG A 98 -0.36 -1.88 3.31
C ARG A 98 0.27 -1.67 4.69
N LEU A 99 -0.11 -0.59 5.37
CA LEU A 99 0.44 -0.29 6.70
C LEU A 99 0.10 -1.38 7.71
N THR A 100 -1.16 -1.86 7.73
CA THR A 100 -1.56 -2.96 8.61
C THR A 100 -0.72 -4.22 8.36
N THR A 101 -0.48 -4.59 7.10
CA THR A 101 0.35 -5.74 6.74
C THR A 101 1.78 -5.58 7.24
N ILE A 102 2.39 -4.42 6.97
CA ILE A 102 3.77 -4.13 7.41
C ILE A 102 3.89 -4.23 8.93
N PHE A 103 2.97 -3.60 9.66
CA PHE A 103 3.04 -3.56 11.13
C PHE A 103 2.77 -4.92 11.77
N ARG A 104 1.86 -5.71 11.20
CA ARG A 104 1.62 -7.09 11.65
C ARG A 104 2.82 -8.00 11.39
N PHE A 105 3.49 -7.84 10.25
CA PHE A 105 4.72 -8.58 9.97
C PHE A 105 5.86 -8.17 10.90
N MET A 106 6.04 -6.87 11.14
CA MET A 106 7.08 -6.33 12.02
C MET A 106 6.79 -6.54 13.52
N GLU A 107 5.69 -7.19 13.88
CA GLU A 107 5.27 -7.44 15.27
C GLU A 107 5.22 -6.16 16.11
N VAL A 108 4.77 -5.06 15.49
CA VAL A 108 4.69 -3.76 16.15
C VAL A 108 3.55 -3.80 17.17
N GLY A 109 3.90 -4.03 18.44
CA GLY A 109 2.96 -4.00 19.56
C GLY A 109 2.52 -2.58 19.91
N ASN A 110 1.37 -2.46 20.61
CA ASN A 110 0.82 -1.21 21.17
C ASN A 110 0.65 -0.06 20.17
N VAL A 111 0.22 -0.36 18.95
CA VAL A 111 -0.11 0.65 17.94
C VAL A 111 -1.56 1.14 18.05
N GLY A 112 -2.16 1.07 19.24
CA GLY A 112 -3.49 1.58 19.50
C GLY A 112 -4.63 0.63 19.10
N GLN A 113 -5.87 1.13 19.20
CA GLN A 113 -7.12 0.36 19.06
C GLN A 113 -7.44 -0.14 17.64
N TRP A 114 -6.56 0.03 16.66
CA TRP A 114 -6.81 -0.28 15.25
C TRP A 114 -6.30 -1.66 14.81
N LEU A 115 -5.51 -2.33 15.63
CA LEU A 115 -5.26 -3.76 15.48
C LEU A 115 -6.41 -4.47 16.19
N ASP A 116 -7.34 -5.00 15.40
CA ASP A 116 -8.55 -5.67 15.89
C ASP A 116 -8.26 -6.88 16.81
N SER A 117 -7.03 -7.43 16.73
CA SER A 117 -6.51 -8.40 17.69
C SER A 117 -4.98 -8.46 17.66
N TYR A 118 -4.35 -8.75 18.81
CA TYR A 118 -2.91 -9.04 18.91
C TYR A 118 -2.50 -10.35 18.24
N ASP A 119 -3.47 -11.22 17.92
CA ASP A 119 -3.25 -12.55 17.35
C ASP A 119 -3.05 -12.55 15.83
N ASP A 120 -3.06 -11.37 15.21
CA ASP A 120 -2.97 -11.23 13.76
C ASP A 120 -1.55 -11.01 13.21
N TRP A 121 -0.53 -11.23 14.02
CA TRP A 121 0.85 -11.29 13.52
C TRP A 121 0.99 -12.46 12.56
N PHE A 122 1.75 -12.28 11.49
CA PHE A 122 1.87 -13.33 10.51
C PHE A 122 3.31 -13.62 10.11
N GLN A 123 3.53 -14.84 9.70
CA GLN A 123 4.74 -15.30 9.04
C GLN A 123 4.47 -15.44 7.55
N LEU A 124 5.48 -15.23 6.73
CA LEU A 124 5.38 -15.49 5.29
C LEU A 124 4.97 -16.95 5.04
N SER A 125 4.24 -17.21 3.96
CA SER A 125 3.95 -18.57 3.51
C SER A 125 5.26 -19.33 3.29
N LYS A 126 5.21 -20.68 3.35
CA LYS A 126 6.41 -21.48 3.14
C LYS A 126 7.09 -21.17 1.81
N LYS A 127 6.31 -21.08 0.73
CA LYS A 127 6.82 -20.76 -0.62
C LYS A 127 7.56 -19.43 -0.64
N THR A 128 6.94 -18.38 -0.10
CA THR A 128 7.54 -17.05 -0.06
C THR A 128 8.72 -16.97 0.89
N SER A 129 8.69 -17.72 2.01
CA SER A 129 9.83 -17.84 2.91
C SER A 129 11.05 -18.46 2.23
N ASP A 130 10.87 -19.51 1.46
CA ASP A 130 11.97 -20.17 0.73
C ASP A 130 12.56 -19.20 -0.32
N GLN A 131 11.72 -18.50 -1.07
CA GLN A 131 12.13 -17.46 -2.01
C GLN A 131 12.86 -16.29 -1.32
N ALA A 132 12.33 -15.80 -0.21
CA ALA A 132 12.95 -14.72 0.55
C ALA A 132 14.33 -15.11 1.09
N LYS A 133 14.50 -16.34 1.55
CA LYS A 133 15.80 -16.84 2.03
C LYS A 133 16.88 -16.82 0.94
N GLU A 134 16.55 -17.23 -0.28
CA GLU A 134 17.48 -17.18 -1.41
C GLU A 134 17.91 -15.74 -1.71
N ILE A 135 16.95 -14.82 -1.72
CA ILE A 135 17.19 -13.39 -1.97
C ILE A 135 18.06 -12.80 -0.87
N ILE A 136 17.69 -13.03 0.40
CA ILE A 136 18.40 -12.48 1.56
C ILE A 136 19.83 -13.03 1.63
N ASN A 137 20.06 -14.31 1.35
CA ASN A 137 21.41 -14.87 1.30
C ASN A 137 22.31 -14.11 0.30
N ARG A 138 21.76 -13.74 -0.87
CA ARG A 138 22.52 -12.98 -1.88
C ARG A 138 22.79 -11.53 -1.44
N ILE A 139 21.85 -10.92 -0.69
CA ILE A 139 21.98 -9.52 -0.22
C ILE A 139 22.96 -9.44 0.95
N VAL A 140 22.83 -10.33 1.93
CA VAL A 140 23.57 -10.27 3.20
C VAL A 140 24.98 -10.86 3.06
N GLY A 141 25.14 -11.93 2.24
CA GLY A 141 26.41 -12.62 2.10
C GLY A 141 26.94 -13.08 3.47
N ASP A 142 28.22 -12.89 3.72
CA ASP A 142 28.89 -13.31 4.97
C ASP A 142 28.83 -12.25 6.09
N SER A 143 28.07 -11.18 5.92
CA SER A 143 28.08 -10.03 6.86
C SER A 143 27.29 -10.27 8.16
N ASP A 144 26.35 -11.22 8.20
CA ASP A 144 25.56 -11.57 9.40
C ASP A 144 25.32 -13.10 9.47
N PRO A 145 26.34 -13.92 9.77
CA PRO A 145 26.22 -15.38 9.79
C PRO A 145 25.22 -15.87 10.84
N ASP A 146 25.13 -15.22 12.00
CA ASP A 146 24.17 -15.60 13.05
C ASP A 146 22.72 -15.30 12.63
N GLY A 147 22.49 -14.16 12.00
CA GLY A 147 21.21 -13.78 11.42
C GLY A 147 20.76 -14.74 10.32
N LEU A 148 21.70 -15.13 9.42
CA LEU A 148 21.43 -16.13 8.40
C LEU A 148 21.13 -17.49 9.01
N ALA A 149 21.89 -17.94 10.01
CA ALA A 149 21.66 -19.21 10.69
C ALA A 149 20.28 -19.24 11.39
N ARG A 150 19.86 -18.15 12.01
CA ARG A 150 18.52 -18.00 12.59
C ARG A 150 17.45 -18.10 11.51
N MET A 151 17.58 -17.33 10.42
CA MET A 151 16.67 -17.32 9.29
C MET A 151 16.50 -18.72 8.68
N HIS A 152 17.59 -19.48 8.49
CA HIS A 152 17.54 -20.81 7.90
C HIS A 152 16.83 -21.84 8.76
N ARG A 153 16.88 -21.71 10.10
CA ARG A 153 16.16 -22.60 11.03
C ARG A 153 14.63 -22.42 10.97
N ALA A 154 14.14 -21.25 10.62
CA ALA A 154 12.72 -20.98 10.53
C ALA A 154 12.08 -21.73 9.35
N LYS A 155 10.96 -22.43 9.58
CA LYS A 155 10.17 -23.06 8.49
C LYS A 155 9.40 -22.01 7.68
N ARG A 156 8.93 -20.99 8.35
CA ARG A 156 8.24 -19.82 7.79
C ARG A 156 8.87 -18.59 8.44
N LEU A 157 9.11 -17.54 7.66
CA LEU A 157 9.81 -16.37 8.15
C LEU A 157 8.87 -15.41 8.86
N ALA A 158 9.17 -15.10 10.12
CA ALA A 158 8.70 -13.92 10.84
C ALA A 158 9.72 -12.79 10.69
N PHE A 159 9.36 -11.58 11.07
CA PHE A 159 10.28 -10.43 11.07
C PHE A 159 11.50 -10.65 11.97
N SER A 160 11.27 -11.24 13.15
CA SER A 160 12.32 -11.56 14.12
C SER A 160 13.35 -12.59 13.62
N ASP A 161 12.98 -13.41 12.61
CA ASP A 161 13.90 -14.38 12.00
C ASP A 161 14.88 -13.74 11.01
N LEU A 162 14.58 -12.54 10.53
CA LEU A 162 15.38 -11.86 9.51
C LEU A 162 16.75 -11.41 10.06
N PRO A 163 17.82 -11.41 9.23
CA PRO A 163 19.09 -10.77 9.57
C PRO A 163 18.91 -9.29 9.97
N SER A 164 19.79 -8.80 10.84
CA SER A 164 19.68 -7.43 11.41
C SER A 164 19.71 -6.34 10.34
N SER A 165 20.50 -6.52 9.29
CA SER A 165 20.56 -5.59 8.15
C SER A 165 19.22 -5.53 7.38
N ILE A 166 18.53 -6.66 7.22
CA ILE A 166 17.23 -6.72 6.57
C ILE A 166 16.15 -6.09 7.46
N GLN A 167 16.18 -6.33 8.78
CA GLN A 167 15.29 -5.65 9.71
C GLN A 167 15.49 -4.12 9.67
N MET A 168 16.74 -3.64 9.57
CA MET A 168 17.05 -2.22 9.43
C MET A 168 16.48 -1.66 8.11
N ASN A 169 16.57 -2.41 6.99
CA ASN A 169 16.00 -2.01 5.73
C ASN A 169 14.48 -1.80 5.83
N PHE A 170 13.75 -2.63 6.58
CA PHE A 170 12.33 -2.41 6.87
C PHE A 170 12.09 -1.09 7.61
N ASN A 171 12.86 -0.83 8.66
CA ASN A 171 12.71 0.39 9.47
C ASN A 171 12.94 1.65 8.65
N THR A 172 13.93 1.63 7.75
CA THR A 172 14.35 2.77 6.93
C THR A 172 13.70 2.82 5.55
N TYR A 173 12.92 1.80 5.18
CA TYR A 173 12.21 1.79 3.90
C TYR A 173 11.27 2.98 3.80
N ASN A 174 11.44 3.79 2.74
CA ASN A 174 10.69 5.01 2.53
C ASN A 174 9.39 4.73 1.75
N ILE A 175 8.26 5.06 2.36
CA ILE A 175 6.94 4.99 1.70
C ILE A 175 6.62 6.38 1.16
N PRO A 176 6.26 6.52 -0.13
CA PRO A 176 5.74 7.77 -0.68
C PRO A 176 4.44 8.17 0.03
N VAL A 177 4.33 9.42 0.45
CA VAL A 177 3.19 9.95 1.20
C VAL A 177 2.63 11.15 0.45
N TYR A 178 1.34 11.15 0.19
CA TYR A 178 0.60 12.32 -0.27
C TYR A 178 -0.22 12.86 0.89
N THR A 179 0.05 14.12 1.28
CA THR A 179 -0.65 14.77 2.37
C THR A 179 -1.66 15.77 1.82
N MET A 180 -2.94 15.53 2.11
CA MET A 180 -4.04 16.47 1.87
C MET A 180 -4.11 17.46 3.03
N GLN A 181 -4.49 18.71 2.75
CA GLN A 181 -4.68 19.73 3.76
C GLN A 181 -6.16 20.01 3.96
N ALA A 182 -6.67 19.68 5.14
CA ALA A 182 -8.04 19.93 5.59
C ALA A 182 -9.13 19.53 4.57
N ALA A 183 -8.91 18.39 3.86
CA ALA A 183 -9.90 17.89 2.92
C ALA A 183 -11.16 17.42 3.67
N ASP A 184 -12.31 17.90 3.22
CA ASP A 184 -13.60 17.49 3.78
C ASP A 184 -14.01 16.08 3.31
N PRO A 185 -15.00 15.43 3.95
CA PRO A 185 -15.44 14.09 3.54
C PRO A 185 -15.97 13.99 2.11
N ALA A 186 -16.47 15.08 1.52
CA ALA A 186 -16.95 15.09 0.14
C ALA A 186 -15.78 15.11 -0.85
N GLN A 187 -14.74 15.87 -0.55
CA GLN A 187 -13.48 15.90 -1.32
C GLN A 187 -12.79 14.53 -1.27
N ILE A 188 -12.70 13.90 -0.10
CA ILE A 188 -12.14 12.54 0.06
C ILE A 188 -12.93 11.51 -0.76
N ARG A 189 -14.29 11.55 -0.71
CA ARG A 189 -15.13 10.66 -1.53
C ARG A 189 -14.92 10.88 -3.03
N ASN A 190 -14.77 12.12 -3.47
CA ASN A 190 -14.51 12.44 -4.88
C ASN A 190 -13.13 11.93 -5.31
N TYR A 191 -12.11 12.08 -4.47
CA TYR A 191 -10.78 11.51 -4.70
C TYR A 191 -10.86 9.99 -4.93
N PHE A 192 -11.56 9.24 -4.05
CA PHE A 192 -11.73 7.79 -4.24
C PHE A 192 -12.48 7.43 -5.54
N LYS A 193 -13.52 8.20 -5.91
CA LYS A 193 -14.22 7.99 -7.17
C LYS A 193 -13.29 8.15 -8.37
N VAL A 194 -12.44 9.17 -8.36
CA VAL A 194 -11.46 9.38 -9.44
C VAL A 194 -10.47 8.22 -9.50
N LEU A 195 -9.94 7.76 -8.37
CA LEU A 195 -9.02 6.62 -8.33
C LEU A 195 -9.68 5.31 -8.84
N GLN A 196 -10.93 5.07 -8.47
CA GLN A 196 -11.67 3.87 -8.91
C GLN A 196 -12.01 3.89 -10.39
N ASN A 197 -12.15 5.07 -10.98
CA ASN A 197 -12.45 5.26 -12.40
C ASN A 197 -11.20 5.34 -13.28
N GLN A 198 -10.00 5.28 -12.71
CA GLN A 198 -8.78 5.13 -13.50
C GLN A 198 -8.82 3.80 -14.25
N GLU A 199 -8.49 3.83 -15.53
CA GLU A 199 -8.45 2.62 -16.33
C GLU A 199 -7.49 1.60 -15.71
N LYS A 200 -8.03 0.43 -15.40
CA LYS A 200 -7.20 -0.72 -15.03
C LYS A 200 -6.49 -1.20 -16.28
N LEU A 201 -5.19 -1.38 -16.21
CA LEU A 201 -4.42 -2.03 -17.28
C LEU A 201 -5.16 -3.31 -17.68
N ARG A 202 -5.45 -3.45 -18.98
CA ARG A 202 -6.05 -4.67 -19.52
C ARG A 202 -5.05 -5.81 -19.38
N ALA A 203 -5.55 -7.04 -19.26
CA ALA A 203 -4.68 -8.22 -19.12
C ALA A 203 -3.60 -8.30 -20.20
N GLY A 204 -3.91 -7.88 -21.44
CA GLY A 204 -2.95 -7.81 -22.54
C GLY A 204 -1.84 -6.78 -22.34
N GLU A 205 -2.12 -5.64 -21.73
CA GLU A 205 -1.12 -4.61 -21.42
C GLU A 205 -0.15 -5.07 -20.33
N ILE A 206 -0.67 -5.80 -19.33
CA ILE A 206 0.14 -6.42 -18.27
C ILE A 206 1.07 -7.49 -18.88
N ILE A 207 0.53 -8.33 -19.76
CA ILE A 207 1.30 -9.38 -20.43
C ILE A 207 2.41 -8.76 -21.29
N ASN A 208 2.13 -7.69 -22.03
CA ASN A 208 3.12 -7.00 -22.85
C ASN A 208 4.23 -6.31 -22.05
N ALA A 209 3.96 -5.95 -20.79
CA ALA A 209 4.96 -5.34 -19.90
C ALA A 209 5.90 -6.37 -19.25
N LEU A 210 5.64 -7.68 -19.39
CA LEU A 210 6.52 -8.71 -18.83
C LEU A 210 7.78 -8.85 -19.68
N PRO A 211 9.00 -8.80 -19.11
CA PRO A 211 10.22 -9.09 -19.81
C PRO A 211 10.20 -10.53 -20.35
N ASP A 212 10.81 -10.73 -21.51
CA ASP A 212 10.94 -12.03 -22.19
C ASP A 212 9.59 -12.71 -22.54
N ASN A 213 8.53 -11.94 -22.69
CA ASN A 213 7.25 -12.46 -23.10
C ASN A 213 7.30 -12.85 -24.61
N PRO A 214 7.13 -14.14 -24.97
CA PRO A 214 7.13 -14.57 -26.38
C PRO A 214 6.07 -13.86 -27.22
N MET A 215 4.97 -13.40 -26.64
CA MET A 215 3.90 -12.68 -27.33
C MET A 215 4.32 -11.26 -27.70
N SER A 216 5.04 -10.53 -26.83
CA SER A 216 5.55 -9.19 -27.18
C SER A 216 6.55 -9.26 -28.34
N MET A 217 7.45 -10.24 -28.34
CA MET A 217 8.37 -10.48 -29.46
C MET A 217 7.65 -10.83 -30.77
N TYR A 218 6.46 -11.42 -30.69
CA TYR A 218 5.63 -11.74 -31.85
C TYR A 218 4.94 -10.48 -32.40
N PHE A 219 4.42 -9.63 -31.53
CA PHE A 219 3.75 -8.38 -31.91
C PHE A 219 4.72 -7.35 -32.51
N ASP A 220 5.95 -7.27 -32.01
CA ASP A 220 6.99 -6.38 -32.55
C ASP A 220 7.39 -6.75 -33.99
N ARG A 221 7.07 -7.96 -34.43
CA ARG A 221 7.36 -8.44 -35.84
C ARG A 221 6.20 -8.24 -36.80
N ILE A 222 5.01 -7.84 -36.31
CA ILE A 222 3.85 -7.58 -37.17
C ILE A 222 3.89 -6.12 -37.61
N PRO A 223 4.01 -5.81 -38.91
CA PRO A 223 3.96 -4.43 -39.39
C PRO A 223 2.66 -3.76 -38.95
N ALA A 224 2.73 -2.49 -38.49
CA ALA A 224 1.58 -1.71 -38.05
C ALA A 224 0.43 -1.68 -39.08
N GLU A 225 0.75 -1.82 -40.36
CA GLU A 225 -0.17 -1.89 -41.49
C GLU A 225 -1.08 -3.12 -41.45
N ALA A 226 -0.67 -4.23 -40.81
CA ALA A 226 -1.48 -5.44 -40.69
C ALA A 226 -2.68 -5.26 -39.76
N PHE A 227 -2.69 -4.23 -38.90
CA PHE A 227 -3.83 -3.92 -37.99
C PHE A 227 -4.88 -2.98 -38.60
N LEU A 228 -4.55 -2.34 -39.76
CA LEU A 228 -5.42 -1.35 -40.39
C LEU A 228 -6.38 -1.93 -41.44
N THR A 229 -6.29 -3.22 -41.78
CA THR A 229 -7.07 -3.84 -42.85
C THR A 229 -8.38 -4.53 -42.40
N ARG A 230 -8.95 -4.18 -41.25
CA ARG A 230 -10.27 -4.70 -40.83
C ARG A 230 -11.24 -3.59 -40.40
N THR A 231 -11.51 -2.66 -41.30
CA THR A 231 -12.72 -1.85 -41.32
C THR A 231 -13.20 -1.75 -42.75
N GLY A 232 -13.98 -2.74 -43.17
CA GLY A 232 -14.80 -2.78 -44.35
C GLY A 232 -16.08 -3.46 -44.00
#